data_4a9e77c3c649626f9210312425fac0f7
#
_entry.id   4a9e77c3c649626f9210312425fac0f7
#
_cell.length_a   1.000
_cell.length_b   1.000
_cell.length_c   1.000
_cell.angle_alpha   90.00
_cell.angle_beta   90.00
_cell.angle_gamma   90.00
#
_symmetry.space_group_name_H-M   'P 1'
#
loop_
_entity.id
_entity.type
_entity.pdbx_description
1 polymer ?
#
loop_
_entity_poly.entity_id
_entity_poly.type
_entity_poly.pdbx_seq_one_letter_code
_entity_poly.pdbx_strand_id
1 'polypeptide(L)'
;MATLDEVARRAGVTAATVSNVLRERGRVGEATRARVLEAVEALGYRPHLAARALAEGRAPTVALMVSSIANPFYPEFALAVERAVRRNGQFLIVCNTNEDPLQGRAYLDQIAGTISEGILVTNANLHLPDLLDVAARGVPVVLCLWERPEAPPDGLPCVAIDFREAGRIATRHLLELGHERIGVIVGGSASGVQAARYDGFVDVMREAGLDASIVAAEPDSIDGGVRAAGRLLDAHPRLTALVATNDLPAIGAMHAAADRGRRVPDDLSIVGITDIHLASDTRPTLTTVAIPTAEAAGLAVELLNALRDAGERSSAASRVRIASLPKLVVRGTTGRAPGGSATRSI
;
A
#
# COMPACT_ATOMS: atom_id res chain seq x y z
N MET A 1 -6.59 34.00 17.54
CA MET A 1 -6.49 33.76 16.09
C MET A 1 -7.47 34.69 15.39
N ALA A 2 -7.04 35.39 14.34
CA ALA A 2 -7.94 36.25 13.58
C ALA A 2 -9.06 35.43 12.93
N THR A 3 -10.25 36.00 12.88
CA THR A 3 -11.47 35.38 12.32
C THR A 3 -11.76 35.94 10.92
N LEU A 4 -12.59 35.22 10.16
CA LEU A 4 -13.07 35.70 8.86
C LEU A 4 -13.79 37.04 8.95
N ASP A 5 -14.57 37.26 10.04
CA ASP A 5 -15.32 38.49 10.31
C ASP A 5 -14.39 39.68 10.64
N GLU A 6 -13.27 39.44 11.30
CA GLU A 6 -12.25 40.48 11.56
C GLU A 6 -11.57 40.92 10.27
N VAL A 7 -11.26 39.98 9.35
CA VAL A 7 -10.76 40.31 8.01
C VAL A 7 -11.79 41.12 7.24
N ALA A 8 -13.05 40.68 7.24
CA ALA A 8 -14.15 41.38 6.57
C ALA A 8 -14.32 42.82 7.06
N ARG A 9 -14.29 42.99 8.36
CA ARG A 9 -14.40 44.32 9.02
C ARG A 9 -13.21 45.21 8.64
N ARG A 10 -11.96 44.67 8.66
CA ARG A 10 -10.76 45.44 8.30
C ARG A 10 -10.74 45.84 6.83
N ALA A 11 -11.17 44.92 5.94
CA ALA A 11 -11.23 45.19 4.51
C ALA A 11 -12.44 46.01 4.03
N GLY A 12 -13.41 46.30 4.95
CA GLY A 12 -14.65 47.01 4.62
C GLY A 12 -15.54 46.25 3.66
N VAL A 13 -15.67 44.93 3.83
CA VAL A 13 -16.48 44.04 2.97
C VAL A 13 -17.24 43.03 3.85
N THR A 14 -18.09 42.21 3.22
CA THR A 14 -18.76 41.10 3.91
C THR A 14 -17.84 39.89 4.04
N ALA A 15 -18.11 39.00 5.02
CA ALA A 15 -17.43 37.72 5.16
C ALA A 15 -17.54 36.86 3.89
N ALA A 16 -18.69 36.93 3.20
CA ALA A 16 -18.90 36.27 1.92
C ALA A 16 -17.92 36.79 0.83
N THR A 17 -17.67 38.11 0.79
CA THR A 17 -16.71 38.71 -0.14
C THR A 17 -15.29 38.26 0.16
N VAL A 18 -14.88 38.22 1.45
CA VAL A 18 -13.57 37.70 1.87
C VAL A 18 -13.43 36.23 1.42
N SER A 19 -14.45 35.41 1.68
CA SER A 19 -14.48 34.01 1.28
C SER A 19 -14.33 33.85 -0.24
N ASN A 20 -15.02 34.67 -1.03
CA ASN A 20 -14.94 34.64 -2.50
C ASN A 20 -13.53 35.03 -3.01
N VAL A 21 -12.90 36.05 -2.40
CA VAL A 21 -11.54 36.46 -2.75
C VAL A 21 -10.53 35.36 -2.46
N LEU A 22 -10.60 34.77 -1.25
CA LEU A 22 -9.70 33.69 -0.84
C LEU A 22 -9.85 32.40 -1.65
N ARG A 23 -11.04 32.19 -2.25
CA ARG A 23 -11.36 31.01 -3.08
C ARG A 23 -11.21 31.27 -4.58
N GLU A 24 -10.86 32.47 -4.96
CA GLU A 24 -10.81 32.88 -6.37
C GLU A 24 -12.15 32.64 -7.12
N ARG A 25 -13.28 32.71 -6.38
CA ARG A 25 -14.64 32.50 -6.91
C ARG A 25 -15.37 33.82 -7.08
N GLY A 26 -16.21 33.89 -8.12
CA GLY A 26 -17.02 35.06 -8.39
C GLY A 26 -16.24 36.23 -9.00
N ARG A 27 -16.96 37.26 -9.45
CA ARG A 27 -16.36 38.50 -9.97
C ARG A 27 -16.16 39.48 -8.82
N VAL A 28 -14.97 39.53 -8.25
CA VAL A 28 -14.58 40.54 -7.27
C VAL A 28 -13.59 41.50 -7.94
N GLY A 29 -13.90 42.80 -7.89
CA GLY A 29 -13.04 43.84 -8.49
C GLY A 29 -11.65 43.86 -7.85
N GLU A 30 -10.61 44.19 -8.64
CA GLU A 30 -9.20 44.15 -8.23
C GLU A 30 -8.92 44.99 -6.98
N ALA A 31 -9.51 46.18 -6.87
CA ALA A 31 -9.34 47.02 -5.69
C ALA A 31 -9.89 46.38 -4.41
N THR A 32 -11.00 45.64 -4.50
CA THR A 32 -11.58 44.90 -3.36
C THR A 32 -10.73 43.68 -3.04
N ARG A 33 -10.23 42.97 -4.03
CA ARG A 33 -9.31 41.84 -3.86
C ARG A 33 -8.04 42.29 -3.14
N ALA A 34 -7.40 43.40 -3.54
CA ALA A 34 -6.22 43.93 -2.92
C ALA A 34 -6.43 44.24 -1.44
N ARG A 35 -7.52 44.99 -1.08
CA ARG A 35 -7.84 45.30 0.32
C ARG A 35 -8.07 44.05 1.19
N VAL A 36 -8.71 43.03 0.64
CA VAL A 36 -8.92 41.77 1.39
C VAL A 36 -7.59 41.05 1.62
N LEU A 37 -6.72 40.94 0.63
CA LEU A 37 -5.41 40.29 0.77
C LEU A 37 -4.52 41.04 1.76
N GLU A 38 -4.51 42.38 1.72
CA GLU A 38 -3.80 43.22 2.69
C GLU A 38 -4.34 43.00 4.12
N ALA A 39 -5.66 42.91 4.31
CA ALA A 39 -6.27 42.64 5.61
C ALA A 39 -5.91 41.24 6.12
N VAL A 40 -5.88 40.23 5.25
CA VAL A 40 -5.46 38.87 5.57
C VAL A 40 -4.03 38.83 6.06
N GLU A 41 -3.11 39.50 5.35
CA GLU A 41 -1.69 39.56 5.72
C GLU A 41 -1.47 40.32 7.03
N ALA A 42 -2.09 41.49 7.17
CA ALA A 42 -1.96 42.32 8.35
C ALA A 42 -2.51 41.71 9.64
N LEU A 43 -3.53 40.82 9.53
CA LEU A 43 -4.12 40.10 10.67
C LEU A 43 -3.49 38.72 10.87
N GLY A 44 -2.58 38.28 10.00
CA GLY A 44 -2.05 36.91 10.02
C GLY A 44 -3.16 35.87 9.91
N TYR A 45 -4.27 36.21 9.22
CA TYR A 45 -5.39 35.30 9.09
C TYR A 45 -5.04 34.10 8.23
N ARG A 46 -5.22 32.92 8.78
CA ARG A 46 -5.14 31.66 8.03
C ARG A 46 -6.52 31.01 8.01
N PRO A 47 -7.05 30.70 6.82
CA PRO A 47 -8.31 29.98 6.72
C PRO A 47 -8.23 28.67 7.52
N HIS A 48 -9.15 28.50 8.45
CA HIS A 48 -9.26 27.27 9.23
C HIS A 48 -9.82 26.17 8.32
N LEU A 49 -9.04 25.10 8.05
CA LEU A 49 -9.47 24.01 7.17
C LEU A 49 -10.80 23.40 7.61
N ALA A 50 -11.01 23.21 8.92
CA ALA A 50 -12.27 22.72 9.47
C ALA A 50 -13.43 23.69 9.27
N ALA A 51 -13.24 25.01 9.44
CA ALA A 51 -14.28 26.01 9.19
C ALA A 51 -14.59 26.12 7.69
N ARG A 52 -13.58 25.93 6.85
CA ARG A 52 -13.75 25.85 5.39
C ARG A 52 -14.53 24.61 5.00
N ALA A 53 -14.19 23.44 5.55
CA ALA A 53 -14.89 22.18 5.34
C ALA A 53 -16.38 22.30 5.73
N LEU A 54 -16.65 22.92 6.88
CA LEU A 54 -18.02 23.17 7.36
C LEU A 54 -18.81 24.11 6.43
N ALA A 55 -18.16 25.17 5.94
CA ALA A 55 -18.79 26.15 5.03
C ALA A 55 -18.98 25.62 3.61
N GLU A 56 -18.14 24.67 3.16
CA GLU A 56 -18.21 24.05 1.84
C GLU A 56 -18.97 22.72 1.85
N GLY A 57 -19.27 22.18 3.03
CA GLY A 57 -19.82 20.84 3.19
C GLY A 57 -18.84 19.74 2.71
N ARG A 58 -17.54 20.07 2.60
CA ARG A 58 -16.50 19.16 2.11
C ARG A 58 -15.17 19.41 2.82
N ALA A 59 -14.58 18.39 3.41
CA ALA A 59 -13.21 18.41 3.90
C ALA A 59 -12.28 18.08 2.73
N PRO A 60 -11.24 18.88 2.41
CA PRO A 60 -10.34 18.59 1.30
C PRO A 60 -9.31 17.51 1.68
N THR A 61 -9.72 16.49 2.41
CA THR A 61 -8.83 15.46 2.96
C THR A 61 -9.35 14.06 2.66
N VAL A 62 -8.41 13.16 2.38
CA VAL A 62 -8.63 11.71 2.25
C VAL A 62 -7.83 11.03 3.34
N ALA A 63 -8.42 10.08 4.05
CA ALA A 63 -7.72 9.26 5.02
C ALA A 63 -7.20 7.97 4.36
N LEU A 64 -5.97 7.59 4.65
CA LEU A 64 -5.39 6.30 4.31
C LEU A 64 -5.10 5.53 5.59
N MET A 65 -5.78 4.42 5.79
CA MET A 65 -5.53 3.52 6.90
C MET A 65 -4.53 2.45 6.48
N VAL A 66 -3.43 2.35 7.21
CA VAL A 66 -2.35 1.39 6.97
C VAL A 66 -2.10 0.51 8.20
N SER A 67 -1.62 -0.72 7.98
CA SER A 67 -1.34 -1.67 9.06
C SER A 67 -0.18 -1.23 9.92
N SER A 68 0.95 -0.83 9.31
CA SER A 68 2.15 -0.44 10.04
C SER A 68 3.08 0.44 9.21
N ILE A 69 3.32 1.65 9.65
CA ILE A 69 4.32 2.55 9.03
C ILE A 69 5.77 2.07 9.25
N ALA A 70 6.00 1.07 10.12
CA ALA A 70 7.32 0.46 10.30
C ALA A 70 7.73 -0.43 9.13
N ASN A 71 6.78 -0.95 8.34
CA ASN A 71 7.07 -1.66 7.10
C ASN A 71 7.16 -0.65 5.96
N PRO A 72 8.31 -0.52 5.27
CA PRO A 72 8.54 0.49 4.22
C PRO A 72 7.54 0.47 3.07
N PHE A 73 6.90 -0.68 2.81
CA PHE A 73 5.87 -0.79 1.79
C PHE A 73 4.72 0.22 1.99
N TYR A 74 4.24 0.39 3.23
CA TYR A 74 3.11 1.28 3.50
C TYR A 74 3.43 2.77 3.35
N PRO A 75 4.56 3.30 3.84
CA PRO A 75 5.01 4.65 3.52
C PRO A 75 5.20 4.90 2.03
N GLU A 76 5.74 3.94 1.28
CA GLU A 76 5.91 4.06 -0.17
C GLU A 76 4.55 4.09 -0.89
N PHE A 77 3.61 3.25 -0.48
CA PHE A 77 2.23 3.29 -0.96
C PHE A 77 1.54 4.62 -0.59
N ALA A 78 1.70 5.09 0.66
CA ALA A 78 1.16 6.37 1.10
C ALA A 78 1.69 7.55 0.26
N LEU A 79 2.98 7.54 -0.11
CA LEU A 79 3.56 8.54 -1.01
C LEU A 79 2.89 8.51 -2.41
N ALA A 80 2.59 7.31 -2.92
CA ALA A 80 1.88 7.17 -4.19
C ALA A 80 0.44 7.71 -4.10
N VAL A 81 -0.27 7.41 -3.02
CA VAL A 81 -1.61 7.94 -2.73
C VAL A 81 -1.56 9.47 -2.57
N GLU A 82 -0.58 10.01 -1.80
CA GLU A 82 -0.41 11.46 -1.62
C GLU A 82 -0.30 12.19 -2.95
N ARG A 83 0.54 11.67 -3.85
CA ARG A 83 0.71 12.24 -5.19
C ARG A 83 -0.60 12.22 -5.99
N ALA A 84 -1.43 11.18 -5.82
CA ALA A 84 -2.70 11.06 -6.51
C ALA A 84 -3.75 12.03 -5.93
N VAL A 85 -3.91 12.12 -4.60
CA VAL A 85 -4.88 13.03 -3.97
C VAL A 85 -4.50 14.49 -4.17
N ARG A 86 -3.20 14.82 -4.14
CA ARG A 86 -2.72 16.19 -4.36
C ARG A 86 -3.04 16.73 -5.77
N ARG A 87 -3.05 15.87 -6.79
CA ARG A 87 -3.50 16.26 -8.15
C ARG A 87 -4.94 16.74 -8.19
N ASN A 88 -5.76 16.30 -7.24
CA ASN A 88 -7.15 16.71 -7.08
C ASN A 88 -7.32 17.86 -6.06
N GLY A 89 -6.23 18.49 -5.63
CA GLY A 89 -6.26 19.58 -4.63
C GLY A 89 -6.64 19.11 -3.22
N GLN A 90 -6.50 17.81 -2.93
CA GLN A 90 -6.79 17.22 -1.62
C GLN A 90 -5.51 16.97 -0.82
N PHE A 91 -5.65 16.75 0.49
CA PHE A 91 -4.59 16.38 1.41
C PHE A 91 -4.77 14.94 1.88
N LEU A 92 -3.67 14.25 2.17
CA LEU A 92 -3.68 12.92 2.73
C LEU A 92 -3.48 12.96 4.25
N ILE A 93 -4.30 12.20 4.98
CA ILE A 93 -4.08 11.87 6.39
C ILE A 93 -3.75 10.38 6.45
N VAL A 94 -2.61 10.02 7.03
CA VAL A 94 -2.21 8.62 7.22
C VAL A 94 -2.55 8.20 8.65
N CYS A 95 -3.35 7.15 8.78
CA CYS A 95 -3.78 6.56 10.03
C CYS A 95 -3.10 5.18 10.19
N ASN A 96 -2.16 5.09 11.11
CA ASN A 96 -1.46 3.84 11.41
C ASN A 96 -2.25 3.03 12.44
N THR A 97 -2.83 1.89 12.03
CA THR A 97 -3.61 1.04 12.94
C THR A 97 -2.75 0.14 13.80
N ASN A 98 -1.48 -0.02 13.46
CA ASN A 98 -0.53 -0.89 14.15
C ASN A 98 -1.04 -2.34 14.31
N GLU A 99 -1.79 -2.81 13.31
CA GLU A 99 -2.46 -4.12 13.28
C GLU A 99 -3.50 -4.32 14.41
N ASP A 100 -3.87 -3.24 15.11
CA ASP A 100 -4.87 -3.25 16.17
C ASP A 100 -6.26 -2.86 15.63
N PRO A 101 -7.25 -3.80 15.61
CA PRO A 101 -8.59 -3.52 15.15
C PRO A 101 -9.32 -2.45 15.98
N LEU A 102 -9.06 -2.36 17.29
CA LEU A 102 -9.67 -1.35 18.15
C LEU A 102 -9.18 0.04 17.82
N GLN A 103 -7.88 0.20 17.57
CA GLN A 103 -7.31 1.46 17.10
C GLN A 103 -7.87 1.83 15.72
N GLY A 104 -7.99 0.86 14.83
CA GLY A 104 -8.60 1.05 13.51
C GLY A 104 -10.04 1.56 13.63
N ARG A 105 -10.85 0.93 14.48
CA ARG A 105 -12.22 1.37 14.75
C ARG A 105 -12.28 2.80 15.32
N ALA A 106 -11.43 3.13 16.27
CA ALA A 106 -11.35 4.47 16.86
C ALA A 106 -11.04 5.55 15.81
N TYR A 107 -10.14 5.25 14.84
CA TYR A 107 -9.91 6.15 13.70
C TYR A 107 -11.15 6.31 12.82
N LEU A 108 -11.84 5.22 12.49
CA LEU A 108 -13.08 5.28 11.69
C LEU A 108 -14.12 6.18 12.36
N ASP A 109 -14.33 6.03 13.65
CA ASP A 109 -15.33 6.82 14.41
C ASP A 109 -14.99 8.31 14.51
N GLN A 110 -13.68 8.65 14.54
CA GLN A 110 -13.24 10.05 14.69
C GLN A 110 -13.06 10.79 13.36
N ILE A 111 -12.67 10.09 12.31
CA ILE A 111 -12.20 10.71 11.06
C ILE A 111 -13.27 10.64 9.96
N ALA A 112 -14.07 9.58 9.93
CA ALA A 112 -15.05 9.35 8.89
C ALA A 112 -16.14 10.44 8.91
N GLY A 113 -16.25 11.17 7.78
CA GLY A 113 -17.27 12.21 7.62
C GLY A 113 -17.06 13.49 8.44
N THR A 114 -16.00 13.55 9.26
CA THR A 114 -15.67 14.74 10.07
C THR A 114 -14.45 15.49 9.53
N ILE A 115 -13.32 14.79 9.40
CA ILE A 115 -12.05 15.35 8.94
C ILE A 115 -11.75 14.89 7.51
N SER A 116 -12.27 13.72 7.10
CA SER A 116 -12.02 13.12 5.79
C SER A 116 -13.30 12.94 4.99
N GLU A 117 -13.23 13.26 3.68
CA GLU A 117 -14.32 13.03 2.71
C GLU A 117 -14.41 11.59 2.22
N GLY A 118 -13.41 10.78 2.50
CA GLY A 118 -13.36 9.40 2.08
C GLY A 118 -12.16 8.68 2.67
N ILE A 119 -12.23 7.37 2.68
CA ILE A 119 -11.27 6.50 3.35
C ILE A 119 -10.73 5.46 2.38
N LEU A 120 -9.41 5.38 2.29
CA LEU A 120 -8.66 4.31 1.64
C LEU A 120 -8.14 3.36 2.73
N VAL A 121 -8.32 2.06 2.55
CA VAL A 121 -7.94 1.05 3.55
C VAL A 121 -7.00 0.04 2.90
N THR A 122 -5.79 -0.12 3.44
CA THR A 122 -4.87 -1.18 3.04
C THR A 122 -4.82 -2.23 4.14
N ASN A 123 -5.23 -3.47 3.87
CA ASN A 123 -4.98 -4.65 4.72
C ASN A 123 -4.80 -4.33 6.25
N ALA A 124 -5.68 -3.49 6.78
CA ALA A 124 -5.50 -2.88 8.10
C ALA A 124 -6.12 -3.73 9.23
N ASN A 125 -6.31 -5.04 9.05
CA ASN A 125 -6.99 -5.96 9.99
C ASN A 125 -8.35 -5.44 10.50
N LEU A 126 -8.99 -4.55 9.72
CA LEU A 126 -10.31 -4.02 10.04
C LEU A 126 -11.39 -5.03 9.66
N HIS A 127 -12.39 -5.13 10.51
CA HIS A 127 -13.56 -5.93 10.18
C HIS A 127 -14.36 -5.29 9.06
N LEU A 128 -14.67 -6.04 7.99
CA LEU A 128 -15.51 -5.58 6.89
C LEU A 128 -16.83 -4.94 7.35
N PRO A 129 -17.54 -5.47 8.37
CA PRO A 129 -18.75 -4.83 8.91
C PRO A 129 -18.55 -3.40 9.38
N ASP A 130 -17.41 -3.06 9.99
CA ASP A 130 -17.11 -1.69 10.44
C ASP A 130 -16.95 -0.73 9.27
N LEU A 131 -16.35 -1.19 8.19
CA LEU A 131 -16.19 -0.42 6.94
C LEU A 131 -17.52 -0.23 6.21
N LEU A 132 -18.37 -1.26 6.20
CA LEU A 132 -19.72 -1.19 5.65
C LEU A 132 -20.59 -0.20 6.42
N ASP A 133 -20.48 -0.15 7.75
CA ASP A 133 -21.19 0.80 8.60
C ASP A 133 -20.79 2.26 8.29
N VAL A 134 -19.50 2.51 8.08
CA VAL A 134 -19.00 3.82 7.63
C VAL A 134 -19.53 4.19 6.25
N ALA A 135 -19.53 3.23 5.32
CA ALA A 135 -20.04 3.45 3.96
C ALA A 135 -21.55 3.72 3.97
N ALA A 136 -22.32 3.03 4.84
CA ALA A 136 -23.76 3.25 5.02
C ALA A 136 -24.10 4.65 5.56
N ARG A 137 -23.16 5.29 6.28
CA ARG A 137 -23.27 6.69 6.73
C ARG A 137 -22.95 7.71 5.62
N GLY A 138 -22.72 7.27 4.39
CA GLY A 138 -22.45 8.12 3.23
C GLY A 138 -20.99 8.55 3.07
N VAL A 139 -20.06 7.96 3.81
CA VAL A 139 -18.62 8.20 3.65
C VAL A 139 -18.04 7.17 2.69
N PRO A 140 -17.51 7.56 1.53
CA PRO A 140 -16.89 6.62 0.58
C PRO A 140 -15.71 5.87 1.21
N VAL A 141 -15.72 4.54 1.09
CA VAL A 141 -14.64 3.65 1.54
C VAL A 141 -14.18 2.81 0.36
N VAL A 142 -12.86 2.73 0.15
CA VAL A 142 -12.24 1.89 -0.88
C VAL A 142 -11.20 0.98 -0.23
N LEU A 143 -11.34 -0.32 -0.44
CA LEU A 143 -10.31 -1.28 -0.07
C LEU A 143 -9.19 -1.25 -1.12
N CYS A 144 -7.96 -1.00 -0.68
CA CYS A 144 -6.77 -1.04 -1.51
C CYS A 144 -6.06 -2.38 -1.36
N LEU A 145 -5.41 -2.83 -2.43
CA LEU A 145 -4.56 -4.03 -2.39
C LEU A 145 -5.35 -5.30 -2.00
N TRP A 146 -6.57 -5.44 -2.51
CA TRP A 146 -7.38 -6.63 -2.31
C TRP A 146 -6.72 -7.84 -2.99
N GLU A 147 -6.59 -8.96 -2.28
CA GLU A 147 -5.76 -10.08 -2.70
C GLU A 147 -6.47 -11.11 -3.58
N ARG A 148 -7.78 -10.99 -3.77
CA ARG A 148 -8.60 -11.94 -4.55
C ARG A 148 -9.39 -11.22 -5.64
N PRO A 149 -8.77 -10.96 -6.80
CA PRO A 149 -9.45 -10.29 -7.90
C PRO A 149 -10.73 -11.01 -8.37
N GLU A 150 -10.75 -12.35 -8.26
CA GLU A 150 -11.85 -13.22 -8.61
C GLU A 150 -13.00 -13.24 -7.59
N ALA A 151 -12.74 -12.80 -6.37
CA ALA A 151 -13.70 -12.75 -5.28
C ALA A 151 -13.66 -11.40 -4.56
N PRO A 152 -14.16 -10.31 -5.21
CA PRO A 152 -14.20 -9.00 -4.59
C PRO A 152 -15.09 -9.00 -3.34
N PRO A 153 -14.83 -8.12 -2.36
CA PRO A 153 -15.60 -8.06 -1.13
C PRO A 153 -17.04 -7.60 -1.42
N ASP A 154 -18.01 -8.24 -0.77
CA ASP A 154 -19.40 -7.83 -0.89
C ASP A 154 -19.63 -6.42 -0.31
N GLY A 155 -20.27 -5.57 -1.11
CA GLY A 155 -20.71 -4.23 -0.69
C GLY A 155 -19.63 -3.16 -0.60
N LEU A 156 -18.34 -3.49 -0.69
CA LEU A 156 -17.25 -2.51 -0.64
C LEU A 156 -16.50 -2.41 -1.97
N PRO A 157 -16.27 -1.19 -2.48
CA PRO A 157 -15.39 -0.96 -3.62
C PRO A 157 -13.95 -1.34 -3.30
N CYS A 158 -13.25 -1.92 -4.29
CA CYS A 158 -11.87 -2.32 -4.07
C CYS A 158 -10.97 -2.12 -5.30
N VAL A 159 -9.67 -1.98 -5.03
CA VAL A 159 -8.60 -2.16 -6.01
C VAL A 159 -7.91 -3.47 -5.70
N ALA A 160 -8.02 -4.43 -6.63
CA ALA A 160 -7.46 -5.76 -6.49
C ALA A 160 -6.12 -5.88 -7.22
N ILE A 161 -5.25 -6.72 -6.66
CA ILE A 161 -3.96 -7.10 -7.26
C ILE A 161 -3.85 -8.63 -7.17
N ASP A 162 -3.38 -9.27 -8.22
CA ASP A 162 -3.11 -10.70 -8.22
C ASP A 162 -1.81 -11.02 -7.46
N PHE A 163 -1.92 -11.11 -6.14
CA PHE A 163 -0.79 -11.47 -5.28
C PHE A 163 -0.42 -12.97 -5.40
N ARG A 164 -1.35 -13.82 -5.83
CA ARG A 164 -1.06 -15.23 -6.11
C ARG A 164 -0.10 -15.34 -7.30
N GLU A 165 -0.35 -14.54 -8.36
CA GLU A 165 0.58 -14.49 -9.49
C GLU A 165 1.96 -13.95 -9.08
N ALA A 166 2.06 -13.03 -8.12
CA ALA A 166 3.36 -12.60 -7.60
C ALA A 166 4.17 -13.76 -7.00
N GLY A 167 3.53 -14.62 -6.21
CA GLY A 167 4.15 -15.85 -5.70
C GLY A 167 4.55 -16.82 -6.80
N ARG A 168 3.70 -16.98 -7.83
CA ARG A 168 3.99 -17.81 -9.01
C ARG A 168 5.20 -17.29 -9.79
N ILE A 169 5.27 -15.99 -10.04
CA ILE A 169 6.39 -15.34 -10.75
C ILE A 169 7.70 -15.57 -10.00
N ALA A 170 7.73 -15.33 -8.68
CA ALA A 170 8.91 -15.52 -7.85
C ALA A 170 9.43 -16.97 -7.91
N THR A 171 8.52 -17.94 -7.84
CA THR A 171 8.84 -19.36 -7.81
C THR A 171 9.30 -19.86 -9.21
N ARG A 172 8.57 -19.49 -10.28
CA ARG A 172 8.97 -19.86 -11.65
C ARG A 172 10.36 -19.37 -11.99
N HIS A 173 10.72 -18.16 -11.60
CA HIS A 173 12.06 -17.62 -11.80
C HIS A 173 13.15 -18.54 -11.22
N LEU A 174 12.95 -19.08 -10.02
CA LEU A 174 13.90 -20.01 -9.42
C LEU A 174 13.93 -21.35 -10.13
N LEU A 175 12.79 -21.87 -10.58
CA LEU A 175 12.74 -23.11 -11.38
C LEU A 175 13.47 -22.93 -12.72
N GLU A 176 13.32 -21.79 -13.40
CA GLU A 176 13.99 -21.46 -14.64
C GLU A 176 15.53 -21.39 -14.47
N LEU A 177 15.99 -21.06 -13.26
CA LEU A 177 17.40 -21.11 -12.88
C LEU A 177 17.89 -22.52 -12.48
N GLY A 178 17.00 -23.53 -12.51
CA GLY A 178 17.30 -24.92 -12.24
C GLY A 178 17.24 -25.32 -10.76
N HIS A 179 16.64 -24.48 -9.90
CA HIS A 179 16.45 -24.84 -8.49
C HIS A 179 15.27 -25.81 -8.34
N GLU A 180 15.48 -26.92 -7.63
CA GLU A 180 14.46 -27.91 -7.30
C GLU A 180 14.18 -27.98 -5.80
N ARG A 181 15.15 -27.60 -4.96
CA ARG A 181 15.03 -27.54 -3.50
C ARG A 181 14.84 -26.11 -3.06
N ILE A 182 13.57 -25.69 -3.02
CA ILE A 182 13.16 -24.32 -2.75
C ILE A 182 12.34 -24.30 -1.46
N GLY A 183 12.74 -23.46 -0.52
CA GLY A 183 11.93 -23.17 0.68
C GLY A 183 11.19 -21.86 0.54
N VAL A 184 10.17 -21.66 1.39
CA VAL A 184 9.43 -20.41 1.46
C VAL A 184 9.37 -19.85 2.87
N ILE A 185 9.55 -18.53 2.96
CA ILE A 185 9.39 -17.76 4.20
C ILE A 185 8.11 -16.96 4.07
N VAL A 186 7.14 -17.22 4.96
CA VAL A 186 5.88 -16.47 5.04
C VAL A 186 6.02 -15.38 6.10
N GLY A 187 5.92 -14.12 5.69
CA GLY A 187 5.98 -12.96 6.58
C GLY A 187 4.63 -12.69 7.24
N GLY A 188 4.58 -12.64 8.57
CA GLY A 188 3.34 -12.38 9.30
C GLY A 188 2.39 -13.56 9.36
N SER A 189 1.08 -13.28 9.37
CA SER A 189 0.05 -14.33 9.39
C SER A 189 -0.14 -14.95 8.01
N ALA A 190 -0.42 -16.26 7.96
CA ALA A 190 -0.77 -16.97 6.73
C ALA A 190 -2.22 -16.65 6.29
N SER A 191 -2.56 -15.36 6.22
CA SER A 191 -3.87 -14.85 5.80
C SER A 191 -3.71 -13.68 4.81
N GLY A 192 -4.77 -13.35 4.09
CA GLY A 192 -4.80 -12.23 3.15
C GLY A 192 -3.69 -12.30 2.09
N VAL A 193 -3.02 -11.21 1.89
CA VAL A 193 -1.96 -11.04 0.88
C VAL A 193 -0.82 -12.06 1.02
N GLN A 194 -0.41 -12.39 2.25
CA GLN A 194 0.68 -13.34 2.48
C GLN A 194 0.27 -14.77 2.11
N ALA A 195 -0.99 -15.16 2.43
CA ALA A 195 -1.53 -16.45 2.01
C ALA A 195 -1.61 -16.55 0.47
N ALA A 196 -2.09 -15.52 -0.20
CA ALA A 196 -2.18 -15.52 -1.67
C ALA A 196 -0.80 -15.71 -2.33
N ARG A 197 0.25 -15.05 -1.85
CA ARG A 197 1.62 -15.22 -2.34
C ARG A 197 2.16 -16.62 -2.07
N TYR A 198 1.90 -17.16 -0.87
CA TYR A 198 2.26 -18.52 -0.51
C TYR A 198 1.53 -19.56 -1.37
N ASP A 199 0.23 -19.37 -1.63
CA ASP A 199 -0.53 -20.25 -2.52
C ASP A 199 0.05 -20.27 -3.94
N GLY A 200 0.51 -19.10 -4.43
CA GLY A 200 1.22 -19.00 -5.72
C GLY A 200 2.52 -19.82 -5.74
N PHE A 201 3.31 -19.80 -4.66
CA PHE A 201 4.46 -20.67 -4.51
C PHE A 201 4.07 -22.15 -4.55
N VAL A 202 3.09 -22.54 -3.75
CA VAL A 202 2.60 -23.94 -3.67
C VAL A 202 2.11 -24.44 -5.02
N ASP A 203 1.38 -23.62 -5.77
CA ASP A 203 0.91 -23.98 -7.11
C ASP A 203 2.04 -24.40 -8.03
N VAL A 204 3.04 -23.53 -8.15
CA VAL A 204 4.16 -23.73 -9.08
C VAL A 204 5.01 -24.93 -8.67
N MET A 205 5.26 -25.11 -7.36
CA MET A 205 5.99 -26.30 -6.87
C MET A 205 5.23 -27.59 -7.18
N ARG A 206 3.90 -27.60 -7.00
CA ARG A 206 3.06 -28.76 -7.34
C ARG A 206 2.98 -29.02 -8.84
N GLU A 207 2.82 -27.98 -9.65
CA GLU A 207 2.83 -28.10 -11.12
C GLU A 207 4.17 -28.70 -11.62
N ALA A 208 5.26 -28.43 -10.94
CA ALA A 208 6.59 -28.98 -11.23
C ALA A 208 6.83 -30.37 -10.61
N GLY A 209 5.89 -30.91 -9.81
CA GLY A 209 6.06 -32.17 -9.08
C GLY A 209 7.09 -32.13 -7.95
N LEU A 210 7.34 -30.93 -7.39
CA LEU A 210 8.33 -30.67 -6.35
C LEU A 210 7.68 -30.51 -4.96
N ASP A 211 8.54 -30.68 -3.92
CA ASP A 211 8.12 -30.56 -2.53
C ASP A 211 7.88 -29.07 -2.14
N ALA A 212 6.64 -28.75 -1.78
CA ALA A 212 6.23 -27.44 -1.30
C ALA A 212 6.15 -27.36 0.24
N SER A 213 6.58 -28.38 0.98
CA SER A 213 6.43 -28.44 2.44
C SER A 213 7.51 -27.71 3.23
N ILE A 214 8.57 -27.25 2.57
CA ILE A 214 9.69 -26.53 3.20
C ILE A 214 9.27 -25.09 3.46
N VAL A 215 8.61 -24.84 4.59
CA VAL A 215 8.00 -23.56 4.94
C VAL A 215 8.35 -23.13 6.36
N ALA A 216 8.60 -21.85 6.57
CA ALA A 216 8.68 -21.22 7.88
C ALA A 216 7.91 -19.91 7.90
N ALA A 217 7.11 -19.69 8.96
CA ALA A 217 6.38 -18.45 9.19
C ALA A 217 6.98 -17.71 10.40
N GLU A 218 7.17 -16.40 10.24
CA GLU A 218 7.65 -15.45 11.25
C GLU A 218 7.06 -14.06 10.98
N PRO A 219 7.11 -13.10 11.91
CA PRO A 219 6.69 -11.73 11.65
C PRO A 219 7.33 -11.13 10.40
N ASP A 220 6.58 -10.28 9.69
CA ASP A 220 7.01 -9.60 8.47
C ASP A 220 8.05 -8.50 8.78
N SER A 221 9.27 -8.95 9.07
CA SER A 221 10.40 -8.11 9.46
C SER A 221 11.72 -8.77 9.06
N ILE A 222 12.81 -7.99 9.07
CA ILE A 222 14.15 -8.51 8.83
C ILE A 222 14.50 -9.58 9.87
N ASP A 223 14.27 -9.30 11.17
CA ASP A 223 14.54 -10.26 12.26
C ASP A 223 13.72 -11.54 12.13
N GLY A 224 12.45 -11.43 11.72
CA GLY A 224 11.62 -12.59 11.41
C GLY A 224 12.21 -13.42 10.28
N GLY A 225 12.67 -12.75 9.21
CA GLY A 225 13.38 -13.39 8.10
C GLY A 225 14.66 -14.12 8.52
N VAL A 226 15.46 -13.51 9.41
CA VAL A 226 16.67 -14.15 9.98
C VAL A 226 16.31 -15.44 10.70
N ARG A 227 15.29 -15.41 11.57
CA ARG A 227 14.87 -16.61 12.30
C ARG A 227 14.29 -17.69 11.39
N ALA A 228 13.41 -17.31 10.47
CA ALA A 228 12.78 -18.25 9.55
C ALA A 228 13.81 -18.94 8.64
N ALA A 229 14.65 -18.14 7.97
CA ALA A 229 15.71 -18.66 7.10
C ALA A 229 16.70 -19.51 7.90
N GLY A 230 17.09 -19.08 9.10
CA GLY A 230 17.96 -19.84 9.98
C GLY A 230 17.44 -21.26 10.22
N ARG A 231 16.18 -21.38 10.64
CA ARG A 231 15.55 -22.70 10.86
C ARG A 231 15.51 -23.54 9.58
N LEU A 232 15.13 -22.93 8.43
CA LEU A 232 15.07 -23.66 7.17
C LEU A 232 16.44 -24.17 6.71
N LEU A 233 17.48 -23.33 6.80
CA LEU A 233 18.82 -23.69 6.40
C LEU A 233 19.46 -24.77 7.30
N ASP A 234 19.15 -24.72 8.60
CA ASP A 234 19.65 -25.72 9.57
C ASP A 234 18.93 -27.08 9.38
N ALA A 235 17.61 -27.06 9.16
CA ALA A 235 16.82 -28.28 8.93
C ALA A 235 17.02 -28.87 7.53
N HIS A 236 17.30 -28.04 6.54
CA HIS A 236 17.41 -28.43 5.14
C HIS A 236 18.75 -27.93 4.52
N PRO A 237 19.91 -28.49 4.90
CA PRO A 237 21.22 -27.98 4.45
C PRO A 237 21.46 -28.06 2.93
N ARG A 238 20.65 -28.87 2.22
CA ARG A 238 20.67 -28.97 0.75
C ARG A 238 19.75 -27.98 0.03
N LEU A 239 19.12 -27.04 0.72
CA LEU A 239 18.32 -25.96 0.14
C LEU A 239 19.21 -25.09 -0.75
N THR A 240 18.75 -24.81 -1.97
CA THR A 240 19.48 -23.98 -2.94
C THR A 240 18.80 -22.65 -3.22
N ALA A 241 17.52 -22.50 -2.83
CA ALA A 241 16.81 -21.26 -3.02
C ALA A 241 15.74 -21.03 -1.93
N LEU A 242 15.41 -19.76 -1.70
CA LEU A 242 14.33 -19.29 -0.83
C LEU A 242 13.46 -18.27 -1.57
N VAL A 243 12.14 -18.45 -1.49
CA VAL A 243 11.16 -17.41 -1.76
C VAL A 243 10.75 -16.81 -0.42
N ALA A 244 10.76 -15.49 -0.31
CA ALA A 244 10.13 -14.81 0.81
C ALA A 244 8.89 -14.06 0.33
N THR A 245 7.78 -14.21 1.04
CA THR A 245 6.51 -13.57 0.64
C THR A 245 6.55 -12.05 0.76
N ASN A 246 7.63 -11.48 1.34
CA ASN A 246 7.89 -10.04 1.38
C ASN A 246 9.41 -9.75 1.36
N ASP A 247 9.80 -8.54 0.98
CA ASP A 247 11.22 -8.15 0.86
C ASP A 247 11.95 -8.07 2.22
N LEU A 248 11.28 -7.64 3.30
CA LEU A 248 11.92 -7.58 4.61
C LEU A 248 12.38 -8.97 5.09
N PRO A 249 11.55 -10.03 5.06
CA PRO A 249 12.01 -11.40 5.33
C PRO A 249 13.09 -11.89 4.35
N ALA A 250 13.04 -11.46 3.06
CA ALA A 250 14.09 -11.81 2.10
C ALA A 250 15.45 -11.23 2.50
N ILE A 251 15.47 -9.97 2.95
CA ILE A 251 16.69 -9.32 3.47
C ILE A 251 17.19 -10.06 4.73
N GLY A 252 16.26 -10.44 5.62
CA GLY A 252 16.59 -11.28 6.78
C GLY A 252 17.21 -12.62 6.39
N ALA A 253 16.70 -13.24 5.32
CA ALA A 253 17.26 -14.48 4.79
C ALA A 253 18.67 -14.30 4.24
N MET A 254 19.00 -13.15 3.65
CA MET A 254 20.37 -12.83 3.23
C MET A 254 21.31 -12.75 4.43
N HIS A 255 20.88 -12.14 5.55
CA HIS A 255 21.66 -12.08 6.78
C HIS A 255 21.88 -13.49 7.37
N ALA A 256 20.82 -14.30 7.45
CA ALA A 256 20.91 -15.68 7.95
C ALA A 256 21.82 -16.57 7.10
N ALA A 257 21.86 -16.34 5.78
CA ALA A 257 22.79 -17.03 4.87
C ALA A 257 24.25 -16.62 5.14
N ALA A 258 24.51 -15.32 5.29
CA ALA A 258 25.83 -14.78 5.60
C ALA A 258 26.38 -15.31 6.94
N ASP A 259 25.54 -15.34 7.98
CA ASP A 259 25.88 -15.88 9.31
C ASP A 259 26.29 -17.37 9.26
N ARG A 260 25.85 -18.10 8.22
CA ARG A 260 26.16 -19.51 7.96
C ARG A 260 27.26 -19.72 6.90
N GLY A 261 27.90 -18.64 6.48
CA GLY A 261 28.94 -18.67 5.47
C GLY A 261 28.44 -19.06 4.07
N ARG A 262 27.12 -18.99 3.82
CA ARG A 262 26.53 -19.24 2.50
C ARG A 262 26.49 -17.97 1.66
N ARG A 263 27.06 -18.02 0.49
CA ARG A 263 27.12 -16.88 -0.44
C ARG A 263 25.81 -16.76 -1.22
N VAL A 264 25.27 -15.56 -1.26
CA VAL A 264 24.13 -15.20 -2.12
C VAL A 264 24.67 -14.45 -3.32
N PRO A 265 24.42 -14.88 -4.57
CA PRO A 265 23.55 -15.99 -4.98
C PRO A 265 24.23 -17.35 -5.14
N ASP A 266 25.57 -17.47 -5.02
CA ASP A 266 26.35 -18.64 -5.47
C ASP A 266 25.94 -19.95 -4.79
N ASP A 267 25.67 -19.92 -3.47
CA ASP A 267 25.29 -21.09 -2.67
C ASP A 267 23.80 -21.12 -2.34
N LEU A 268 23.11 -19.95 -2.42
CA LEU A 268 21.70 -19.79 -2.11
C LEU A 268 21.09 -18.63 -2.90
N SER A 269 20.11 -18.90 -3.74
CA SER A 269 19.28 -17.85 -4.37
C SER A 269 18.16 -17.39 -3.46
N ILE A 270 17.86 -16.08 -3.46
CA ILE A 270 16.78 -15.50 -2.65
C ILE A 270 15.96 -14.55 -3.51
N VAL A 271 14.61 -14.71 -3.48
CA VAL A 271 13.65 -13.83 -4.14
C VAL A 271 12.69 -13.27 -3.11
N GLY A 272 12.49 -11.96 -3.13
CA GLY A 272 11.46 -11.25 -2.37
C GLY A 272 10.21 -10.94 -3.19
N ILE A 273 9.24 -10.29 -2.57
CA ILE A 273 8.03 -9.75 -3.21
C ILE A 273 7.72 -8.41 -2.56
N THR A 274 7.53 -7.39 -3.32
CA THR A 274 7.00 -6.04 -3.16
C THR A 274 7.80 -4.98 -3.89
N ASP A 275 9.10 -5.16 -4.05
CA ASP A 275 10.05 -4.19 -4.63
C ASP A 275 10.07 -2.85 -3.87
N ILE A 276 10.20 -2.94 -2.53
CA ILE A 276 10.46 -1.74 -1.72
C ILE A 276 11.82 -1.13 -2.06
N HIS A 277 11.99 0.16 -1.88
CA HIS A 277 13.23 0.87 -2.21
C HIS A 277 14.48 0.21 -1.60
N LEU A 278 14.37 -0.28 -0.38
CA LEU A 278 15.44 -0.98 0.33
C LEU A 278 15.97 -2.20 -0.43
N ALA A 279 15.16 -2.87 -1.28
CA ALA A 279 15.60 -4.00 -2.10
C ALA A 279 16.73 -3.63 -3.05
N SER A 280 16.79 -2.40 -3.53
CA SER A 280 17.86 -1.88 -4.40
C SER A 280 19.12 -1.47 -3.62
N ASP A 281 19.01 -1.26 -2.31
CA ASP A 281 20.10 -0.78 -1.47
C ASP A 281 20.88 -1.89 -0.77
N THR A 282 20.38 -3.14 -0.78
CA THR A 282 21.09 -4.30 -0.24
C THR A 282 22.36 -4.67 -1.03
N ARG A 283 23.22 -5.48 -0.43
CA ARG A 283 24.42 -6.03 -1.11
C ARG A 283 24.53 -7.54 -0.81
N PRO A 284 24.29 -8.38 -1.84
CA PRO A 284 23.87 -8.07 -3.21
C PRO A 284 22.45 -7.43 -3.25
N THR A 285 22.10 -6.74 -4.33
CA THR A 285 20.78 -6.13 -4.52
C THR A 285 19.71 -7.20 -4.69
N LEU A 286 18.58 -7.05 -4.01
CA LEU A 286 17.54 -8.09 -3.92
C LEU A 286 16.74 -8.22 -5.23
N THR A 287 16.73 -9.42 -5.79
CA THR A 287 15.75 -9.85 -6.82
C THR A 287 14.38 -9.97 -6.16
N THR A 288 13.35 -9.35 -6.74
CA THR A 288 12.03 -9.28 -6.13
C THR A 288 10.94 -9.19 -7.20
N VAL A 289 9.68 -9.39 -6.81
CA VAL A 289 8.52 -9.17 -7.66
C VAL A 289 7.87 -7.84 -7.31
N ALA A 290 7.96 -6.87 -8.21
CA ALA A 290 7.37 -5.55 -8.04
C ALA A 290 5.84 -5.60 -8.09
N ILE A 291 5.20 -5.02 -7.09
CA ILE A 291 3.75 -4.82 -7.03
C ILE A 291 3.42 -3.44 -7.65
N PRO A 292 2.35 -3.32 -8.47
CA PRO A 292 2.01 -2.08 -9.17
C PRO A 292 1.41 -1.01 -8.21
N THR A 293 2.16 -0.61 -7.18
CA THR A 293 1.73 0.28 -6.08
C THR A 293 1.26 1.64 -6.56
N ALA A 294 1.99 2.25 -7.50
CA ALA A 294 1.64 3.58 -8.01
C ALA A 294 0.34 3.57 -8.81
N GLU A 295 0.12 2.52 -9.63
CA GLU A 295 -1.11 2.32 -10.38
C GLU A 295 -2.28 2.04 -9.43
N ALA A 296 -2.10 1.12 -8.47
CA ALA A 296 -3.13 0.79 -7.49
C ALA A 296 -3.55 2.02 -6.66
N ALA A 297 -2.61 2.87 -6.26
CA ALA A 297 -2.89 4.12 -5.56
C ALA A 297 -3.71 5.09 -6.44
N GLY A 298 -3.37 5.23 -7.73
CA GLY A 298 -4.11 6.04 -8.69
C GLY A 298 -5.55 5.55 -8.84
N LEU A 299 -5.72 4.25 -9.11
CA LEU A 299 -7.04 3.61 -9.25
C LEU A 299 -7.89 3.75 -7.98
N ALA A 300 -7.28 3.65 -6.80
CA ALA A 300 -7.99 3.80 -5.54
C ALA A 300 -8.54 5.22 -5.33
N VAL A 301 -7.72 6.23 -5.64
CA VAL A 301 -8.14 7.64 -5.55
C VAL A 301 -9.20 7.98 -6.60
N GLU A 302 -9.05 7.49 -7.85
CA GLU A 302 -10.05 7.64 -8.90
C GLU A 302 -11.39 7.01 -8.50
N LEU A 303 -11.35 5.78 -7.97
CA LEU A 303 -12.54 5.07 -7.50
C LEU A 303 -13.21 5.82 -6.35
N LEU A 304 -12.44 6.30 -5.36
CA LEU A 304 -12.94 7.08 -4.25
C LEU A 304 -13.66 8.36 -4.72
N ASN A 305 -13.05 9.09 -5.65
CA ASN A 305 -13.64 10.31 -6.22
C ASN A 305 -14.92 10.00 -7.02
N ALA A 306 -14.92 8.92 -7.82
CA ALA A 306 -16.10 8.49 -8.56
C ALA A 306 -17.28 8.15 -7.63
N LEU A 307 -17.02 7.49 -6.50
CA LEU A 307 -18.04 7.17 -5.48
C LEU A 307 -18.60 8.44 -4.83
N ARG A 308 -17.73 9.38 -4.48
CA ARG A 308 -18.12 10.67 -3.91
C ARG A 308 -19.02 11.47 -4.88
N ASP A 309 -18.65 11.51 -6.15
CA ASP A 309 -19.36 12.33 -7.16
C ASP A 309 -20.67 11.68 -7.64
N ALA A 310 -20.77 10.35 -7.60
CA ALA A 310 -21.95 9.59 -8.03
C ALA A 310 -23.05 9.47 -6.95
N GLY A 311 -22.72 9.66 -5.67
CA GLY A 311 -23.64 9.39 -4.57
C GLY A 311 -24.17 7.95 -4.63
N GLU A 312 -25.47 7.74 -4.30
CA GLU A 312 -26.11 6.40 -4.25
C GLU A 312 -26.28 5.69 -5.62
N ARG A 313 -25.95 6.34 -6.75
CA ARG A 313 -26.24 5.85 -8.10
C ARG A 313 -25.16 4.97 -8.73
N SER A 314 -24.09 4.61 -8.02
CA SER A 314 -23.00 3.80 -8.56
C SER A 314 -23.40 2.33 -8.75
N SER A 315 -23.34 1.80 -9.96
CA SER A 315 -23.63 0.39 -10.25
C SER A 315 -22.52 -0.53 -9.69
N ALA A 316 -22.85 -1.77 -9.33
CA ALA A 316 -21.90 -2.75 -8.79
C ALA A 316 -20.67 -3.01 -9.70
N ALA A 317 -20.84 -2.96 -11.01
CA ALA A 317 -19.77 -3.16 -11.99
C ALA A 317 -18.69 -2.06 -11.98
N SER A 318 -18.99 -0.86 -11.43
CA SER A 318 -18.03 0.23 -11.32
C SER A 318 -17.20 0.22 -10.04
N ARG A 319 -17.44 -0.74 -9.13
CA ARG A 319 -16.86 -0.77 -7.78
C ARG A 319 -15.55 -1.54 -7.66
N VAL A 320 -15.16 -2.29 -8.68
CA VAL A 320 -13.91 -3.07 -8.67
C VAL A 320 -12.97 -2.53 -9.73
N ARG A 321 -11.71 -2.36 -9.37
CA ARG A 321 -10.60 -2.07 -10.28
C ARG A 321 -9.54 -3.15 -10.10
N ILE A 322 -8.92 -3.57 -11.18
CA ILE A 322 -7.83 -4.54 -11.16
C ILE A 322 -6.59 -3.82 -11.68
N ALA A 323 -5.54 -3.80 -10.89
CA ALA A 323 -4.25 -3.28 -11.30
C ALA A 323 -3.52 -4.26 -12.24
N SER A 324 -2.52 -3.78 -12.95
CA SER A 324 -1.69 -4.62 -13.81
C SER A 324 -1.00 -5.74 -13.00
N LEU A 325 -0.58 -6.79 -13.72
CA LEU A 325 0.10 -7.92 -13.09
C LEU A 325 1.43 -7.49 -12.46
N PRO A 326 1.82 -8.12 -11.33
CA PRO A 326 3.15 -7.99 -10.75
C PRO A 326 4.26 -8.32 -11.76
N LYS A 327 5.46 -7.76 -11.59
CA LYS A 327 6.58 -7.95 -12.51
C LYS A 327 7.84 -8.36 -11.77
N LEU A 328 8.55 -9.36 -12.30
CA LEU A 328 9.86 -9.73 -11.79
C LEU A 328 10.89 -8.62 -12.06
N VAL A 329 11.67 -8.29 -11.04
CA VAL A 329 12.83 -7.38 -11.10
C VAL A 329 14.06 -8.18 -10.71
N VAL A 330 14.77 -8.68 -11.69
CA VAL A 330 15.99 -9.47 -11.48
C VAL A 330 17.15 -8.55 -11.09
N ARG A 331 17.81 -8.90 -9.98
CA ARG A 331 18.98 -8.19 -9.46
C ARG A 331 20.11 -9.19 -9.09
N GLY A 332 20.75 -9.00 -7.92
CA GLY A 332 21.97 -9.72 -7.55
C GLY A 332 21.79 -10.95 -6.65
N THR A 333 20.59 -11.24 -6.15
CA THR A 333 20.39 -12.34 -5.17
C THR A 333 19.96 -13.66 -5.78
N THR A 334 19.88 -13.77 -7.11
CA THR A 334 19.52 -15.02 -7.79
C THR A 334 20.56 -15.39 -8.83
N GLY A 335 20.89 -16.68 -8.90
CA GLY A 335 21.83 -17.30 -9.84
C GLY A 335 21.39 -18.70 -10.23
N ARG A 336 22.13 -19.39 -11.07
CA ARG A 336 21.86 -20.78 -11.43
C ARG A 336 22.02 -21.69 -10.22
N ALA A 337 21.23 -22.74 -10.16
CA ALA A 337 21.33 -23.76 -9.10
C ALA A 337 22.74 -24.36 -9.03
N PRO A 338 23.34 -24.50 -7.84
CA PRO A 338 24.62 -25.16 -7.66
C PRO A 338 24.58 -26.60 -8.22
N GLY A 339 25.51 -26.96 -9.11
CA GLY A 339 25.61 -28.30 -9.72
C GLY A 339 24.67 -28.55 -10.90
N GLY A 340 23.92 -27.57 -11.37
CA GLY A 340 23.16 -27.68 -12.61
C GLY A 340 24.07 -27.60 -13.82
N SER A 341 24.26 -28.72 -14.54
CA SER A 341 24.95 -28.72 -15.82
C SER A 341 24.18 -27.84 -16.81
N ALA A 342 24.89 -26.99 -17.53
CA ALA A 342 24.30 -26.24 -18.63
C ALA A 342 23.67 -27.23 -19.63
N THR A 343 22.32 -27.26 -19.63
CA THR A 343 21.61 -27.96 -20.72
C THR A 343 21.96 -27.19 -21.99
N ARG A 344 22.79 -27.80 -22.81
CA ARG A 344 23.15 -27.27 -24.14
C ARG A 344 21.87 -27.10 -24.92
N SER A 345 21.54 -25.84 -25.25
CA SER A 345 20.60 -25.58 -26.35
C SER A 345 21.14 -26.21 -27.61
N ILE A 346 20.40 -27.15 -28.17
CA ILE A 346 20.56 -27.64 -29.54
C ILE A 346 19.71 -26.76 -30.45
#